data_c9162cd19c0b6c2eb26fb037374e5949
#
_entry.id   c9162cd19c0b6c2eb26fb037374e5949
#
_cell.length_a   1.000
_cell.length_b   1.000
_cell.length_c   1.000
_cell.angle_alpha   90.00
_cell.angle_beta   90.00
_cell.angle_gamma   90.00
#
_symmetry.space_group_name_H-M   'P 1'
#
loop_
_entity.id
_entity.type
_entity.pdbx_description
1 polymer ?
#
loop_
_entity_poly.entity_id
_entity_poly.type
_entity_poly.pdbx_seq_one_letter_code
_entity_poly.pdbx_strand_id
1 'polypeptide(L)'
;MSFYSYQYLVKHNNEPNFLFIIGILVLAAAIFVTSYLYFKNRSDNKYRDLLIIFGLGIFLFIGINYNNYEQQLDINNKTNQTLSLMQSVAKDKKVSKNKLYSNSSSLTEGMLIKAGKDIYRVSFDNNLSSYTLSKANIISSQKIQLIKK
;
A
#
# COMPACT_ATOMS: atom_id res chain seq x y z
N MET A 1 5.58 -20.96 -2.43
CA MET A 1 5.50 -20.04 -1.28
C MET A 1 6.22 -18.76 -1.64
N SER A 2 5.56 -17.61 -1.56
CA SER A 2 6.14 -16.32 -1.96
C SER A 2 6.76 -15.61 -0.75
N PHE A 3 7.93 -15.00 -0.97
CA PHE A 3 8.60 -14.18 0.01
C PHE A 3 8.86 -12.80 -0.58
N TYR A 4 8.42 -11.76 0.09
CA TYR A 4 8.54 -10.37 -0.29
C TYR A 4 9.81 -9.77 0.33
N SER A 5 10.64 -9.13 -0.48
CA SER A 5 11.82 -8.43 0.02
C SER A 5 11.42 -7.21 0.86
N TYR A 6 12.30 -6.81 1.78
CA TYR A 6 12.13 -5.57 2.53
C TYR A 6 11.92 -4.37 1.60
N GLN A 7 12.68 -4.27 0.51
CA GLN A 7 12.58 -3.17 -0.46
C GLN A 7 11.24 -3.18 -1.21
N TYR A 8 10.73 -4.36 -1.57
CA TYR A 8 9.42 -4.50 -2.19
C TYR A 8 8.30 -3.98 -1.29
N LEU A 9 8.32 -4.34 -0.02
CA LEU A 9 7.33 -3.88 0.96
C LEU A 9 7.39 -2.36 1.17
N VAL A 10 8.59 -1.79 1.26
CA VAL A 10 8.76 -0.32 1.37
C VAL A 10 8.21 0.40 0.16
N LYS A 11 8.50 -0.09 -1.04
CA LYS A 11 8.04 0.53 -2.28
C LYS A 11 6.52 0.45 -2.41
N HIS A 12 5.94 -0.72 -2.19
CA HIS A 12 4.49 -0.95 -2.34
C HIS A 12 3.65 -0.22 -1.29
N ASN A 13 4.25 0.07 -0.13
CA ASN A 13 3.60 0.83 0.94
C ASN A 13 3.46 2.33 0.61
N ASN A 14 4.27 2.87 -0.29
CA ASN A 14 4.35 4.29 -0.59
C ASN A 14 3.93 4.64 -2.02
N GLU A 15 3.37 3.71 -2.79
CA GLU A 15 2.95 4.03 -4.15
C GLU A 15 1.68 4.91 -4.12
N PRO A 16 1.77 6.17 -4.60
CA PRO A 16 0.59 7.02 -4.75
C PRO A 16 -0.35 6.40 -5.79
N ASN A 17 -1.65 6.52 -5.55
CA ASN A 17 -2.65 6.09 -6.53
C ASN A 17 -2.63 7.03 -7.75
N PHE A 18 -1.73 6.74 -8.69
CA PHE A 18 -1.47 7.57 -9.87
C PHE A 18 -2.74 7.78 -10.73
N LEU A 19 -3.58 6.75 -10.83
CA LEU A 19 -4.86 6.85 -11.55
C LEU A 19 -5.81 7.87 -10.89
N PHE A 20 -5.80 7.95 -9.57
CA PHE A 20 -6.58 8.92 -8.82
C PHE A 20 -6.13 10.36 -9.09
N ILE A 21 -4.81 10.60 -9.08
CA ILE A 21 -4.24 11.92 -9.37
C ILE A 21 -4.60 12.36 -10.81
N ILE A 22 -4.50 11.46 -11.79
CA ILE A 22 -4.89 11.74 -13.17
C ILE A 22 -6.38 12.06 -13.25
N GLY A 23 -7.24 11.28 -12.58
CA GLY A 23 -8.68 11.51 -12.57
C GLY A 23 -9.06 12.90 -12.04
N ILE A 24 -8.46 13.33 -10.93
CA ILE A 24 -8.66 14.69 -10.39
C ILE A 24 -8.19 15.76 -11.38
N LEU A 25 -7.02 15.59 -11.99
CA LEU A 25 -6.47 16.55 -12.96
C LEU A 25 -7.39 16.73 -14.17
N VAL A 26 -7.93 15.63 -14.71
CA VAL A 26 -8.87 15.66 -15.84
C VAL A 26 -10.17 16.36 -15.46
N LEU A 27 -10.75 16.05 -14.29
CA LEU A 27 -11.97 16.71 -13.79
C LEU A 27 -11.75 18.21 -13.53
N ALA A 28 -10.62 18.57 -12.93
CA ALA A 28 -10.29 19.98 -12.70
C ALA A 28 -10.13 20.75 -14.02
N ALA A 29 -9.47 20.17 -15.02
CA ALA A 29 -9.35 20.78 -16.35
C ALA A 29 -10.73 20.96 -17.03
N ALA A 30 -11.61 19.97 -16.95
CA ALA A 30 -12.96 20.03 -17.49
C ALA A 30 -13.79 21.17 -16.86
N ILE A 31 -13.71 21.33 -15.52
CA ILE A 31 -14.38 22.41 -14.80
C ILE A 31 -13.81 23.77 -15.21
N PHE A 32 -12.50 23.86 -15.37
CA PHE A 32 -11.86 25.12 -15.78
C PHE A 32 -12.34 25.57 -17.16
N VAL A 33 -12.38 24.65 -18.12
CA VAL A 33 -12.86 24.91 -19.49
C VAL A 33 -14.36 25.28 -19.50
N THR A 34 -15.20 24.52 -18.79
CA THR A 34 -16.64 24.80 -18.74
C THR A 34 -16.95 26.11 -18.01
N SER A 35 -16.20 26.44 -16.96
CA SER A 35 -16.30 27.71 -16.26
C SER A 35 -15.97 28.90 -17.17
N TYR A 36 -14.90 28.79 -17.94
CA TYR A 36 -14.50 29.81 -18.90
C TYR A 36 -15.57 30.00 -19.99
N LEU A 37 -16.12 28.91 -20.53
CA LEU A 37 -17.20 28.97 -21.54
C LEU A 37 -18.51 29.58 -20.97
N TYR A 38 -18.83 29.28 -19.71
CA TYR A 38 -19.97 29.87 -19.01
C TYR A 38 -19.81 31.38 -18.85
N PHE A 39 -18.62 31.86 -18.46
CA PHE A 39 -18.39 33.32 -18.36
C PHE A 39 -18.42 34.02 -19.72
N LYS A 40 -17.99 33.36 -20.78
CA LYS A 40 -17.98 33.89 -22.15
C LYS A 40 -19.39 33.92 -22.77
N ASN A 41 -20.21 32.89 -22.49
CA ASN A 41 -21.57 32.75 -23.07
C ASN A 41 -22.61 32.68 -21.95
N ARG A 42 -22.82 33.78 -21.25
CA ARG A 42 -23.78 33.89 -20.12
C ARG A 42 -25.22 33.54 -20.45
N SER A 43 -25.59 33.57 -21.73
CA SER A 43 -26.96 33.33 -22.20
C SER A 43 -27.31 31.86 -22.40
N ASP A 44 -26.32 30.96 -22.34
CA ASP A 44 -26.51 29.53 -22.63
C ASP A 44 -26.51 28.71 -21.33
N ASN A 45 -27.67 28.21 -20.95
CA ASN A 45 -27.89 27.42 -19.74
C ASN A 45 -27.14 26.09 -19.75
N LYS A 46 -26.68 25.59 -20.92
CA LYS A 46 -25.98 24.31 -21.07
C LYS A 46 -24.70 24.26 -20.25
N TYR A 47 -23.93 25.36 -20.22
CA TYR A 47 -22.65 25.38 -19.45
C TYR A 47 -22.90 25.41 -17.95
N ARG A 48 -23.98 26.00 -17.48
CA ARG A 48 -24.39 25.97 -16.08
C ARG A 48 -24.74 24.54 -15.64
N ASP A 49 -25.53 23.86 -16.44
CA ASP A 49 -25.98 22.50 -16.14
C ASP A 49 -24.79 21.52 -16.18
N LEU A 50 -23.84 21.74 -17.10
CA LEU A 50 -22.61 20.98 -17.20
C LEU A 50 -21.69 21.17 -15.96
N LEU A 51 -21.60 22.40 -15.43
CA LEU A 51 -20.87 22.68 -14.19
C LEU A 51 -21.48 21.96 -12.98
N ILE A 52 -22.82 21.90 -12.91
CA ILE A 52 -23.51 21.16 -11.85
C ILE A 52 -23.18 19.65 -11.94
N ILE A 53 -23.24 19.09 -13.14
CA ILE A 53 -22.93 17.67 -13.39
C ILE A 53 -21.48 17.36 -13.01
N PHE A 54 -20.53 18.18 -13.41
CA PHE A 54 -19.12 17.99 -13.03
C PHE A 54 -18.88 18.19 -11.52
N GLY A 55 -19.58 19.14 -10.90
CA GLY A 55 -19.55 19.33 -9.47
C GLY A 55 -20.03 18.09 -8.70
N LEU A 56 -21.17 17.52 -9.10
CA LEU A 56 -21.69 16.26 -8.55
C LEU A 56 -20.73 15.10 -8.82
N GLY A 57 -20.11 15.06 -10.01
CA GLY A 57 -19.09 14.06 -10.36
C GLY A 57 -17.89 14.09 -9.42
N ILE A 58 -17.41 15.29 -9.04
CA ILE A 58 -16.33 15.43 -8.05
C ILE A 58 -16.76 14.88 -6.70
N PHE A 59 -17.97 15.21 -6.21
CA PHE A 59 -18.48 14.70 -4.93
C PHE A 59 -18.53 13.17 -4.91
N LEU A 60 -19.03 12.55 -5.97
CA LEU A 60 -19.04 11.09 -6.11
C LEU A 60 -17.63 10.51 -6.16
N PHE A 61 -16.74 11.15 -6.91
CA PHE A 61 -15.36 10.69 -7.05
C PHE A 61 -14.57 10.76 -5.71
N ILE A 62 -14.76 11.82 -4.95
CA ILE A 62 -14.20 11.96 -3.60
C ILE A 62 -14.78 10.90 -2.67
N GLY A 63 -16.10 10.68 -2.69
CA GLY A 63 -16.77 9.70 -1.84
C GLY A 63 -16.27 8.26 -2.06
N ILE A 64 -16.13 7.85 -3.33
CA ILE A 64 -15.59 6.52 -3.68
C ILE A 64 -14.14 6.38 -3.22
N ASN A 65 -13.33 7.43 -3.37
CA ASN A 65 -11.92 7.37 -3.01
C ASN A 65 -11.66 7.50 -1.50
N TYR A 66 -12.57 8.10 -0.75
CA TYR A 66 -12.45 8.17 0.70
C TYR A 66 -12.38 6.78 1.34
N ASN A 67 -13.25 5.89 0.92
CA ASN A 67 -13.25 4.50 1.40
C ASN A 67 -11.96 3.74 1.00
N ASN A 68 -11.48 3.93 -0.22
CA ASN A 68 -10.22 3.36 -0.68
C ASN A 68 -9.02 3.90 0.10
N TYR A 69 -9.05 5.18 0.50
CA TYR A 69 -8.00 5.81 1.28
C TYR A 69 -7.90 5.21 2.69
N GLU A 70 -9.02 5.00 3.38
CA GLU A 70 -9.02 4.33 4.69
C GLU A 70 -8.48 2.91 4.62
N GLN A 71 -8.87 2.13 3.61
CA GLN A 71 -8.33 0.79 3.41
C GLN A 71 -6.81 0.81 3.14
N GLN A 72 -6.33 1.75 2.35
CA GLN A 72 -4.88 1.91 2.11
C GLN A 72 -4.12 2.30 3.38
N LEU A 73 -4.67 3.17 4.21
CA LEU A 73 -4.06 3.53 5.49
C LEU A 73 -3.92 2.31 6.41
N ASP A 74 -4.95 1.46 6.48
CA ASP A 74 -4.90 0.24 7.28
C ASP A 74 -3.85 -0.75 6.75
N ILE A 75 -3.81 -0.98 5.45
CA ILE A 75 -2.79 -1.82 4.80
C ILE A 75 -1.39 -1.26 5.04
N ASN A 76 -1.20 0.05 4.89
CA ASN A 76 0.07 0.71 5.09
C ASN A 76 0.53 0.59 6.55
N ASN A 77 -0.36 0.76 7.51
CA ASN A 77 -0.07 0.59 8.93
C ASN A 77 0.37 -0.84 9.25
N LYS A 78 -0.32 -1.85 8.73
CA LYS A 78 0.03 -3.26 8.89
C LYS A 78 1.39 -3.58 8.25
N THR A 79 1.66 -3.04 7.08
CA THR A 79 2.94 -3.21 6.38
C THR A 79 4.07 -2.51 7.13
N ASN A 80 3.84 -1.32 7.69
CA ASN A 80 4.82 -0.60 8.51
C ASN A 80 5.19 -1.39 9.77
N GLN A 81 4.23 -2.04 10.42
CA GLN A 81 4.51 -2.94 11.55
C GLN A 81 5.40 -4.11 11.14
N THR A 82 5.12 -4.72 9.99
CA THR A 82 5.97 -5.78 9.43
C THR A 82 7.38 -5.30 9.09
N LEU A 83 7.50 -4.10 8.51
CA LEU A 83 8.79 -3.49 8.22
C LEU A 83 9.59 -3.21 9.50
N SER A 84 8.93 -2.75 10.57
CA SER A 84 9.54 -2.53 11.89
C SER A 84 10.04 -3.85 12.49
N LEU A 85 9.25 -4.91 12.43
CA LEU A 85 9.67 -6.25 12.84
C LEU A 85 10.87 -6.72 12.04
N MET A 86 10.86 -6.59 10.71
CA MET A 86 11.99 -6.97 9.87
C MET A 86 13.26 -6.18 10.22
N GLN A 87 13.14 -4.90 10.60
CA GLN A 87 14.29 -4.11 11.05
C GLN A 87 14.84 -4.62 12.39
N SER A 88 13.99 -5.01 13.32
CA SER A 88 14.39 -5.59 14.60
C SER A 88 15.12 -6.94 14.36
N VAL A 89 14.55 -7.80 13.52
CA VAL A 89 15.19 -9.07 13.13
C VAL A 89 16.54 -8.85 12.43
N ALA A 90 16.66 -7.80 11.59
CA ALA A 90 17.92 -7.43 10.95
C ALA A 90 19.00 -7.13 11.98
N LYS A 91 18.65 -6.38 13.03
CA LYS A 91 19.54 -6.03 14.15
C LYS A 91 19.95 -7.28 14.94
N ASP A 92 18.95 -8.07 15.37
CA ASP A 92 19.18 -9.26 16.20
C ASP A 92 20.06 -10.29 15.52
N LYS A 93 19.85 -10.52 14.23
CA LYS A 93 20.60 -11.51 13.45
C LYS A 93 21.82 -10.92 12.73
N LYS A 94 22.09 -9.63 12.89
CA LYS A 94 23.21 -8.90 12.24
C LYS A 94 23.23 -9.11 10.71
N VAL A 95 22.04 -9.10 10.08
CA VAL A 95 21.86 -9.30 8.64
C VAL A 95 21.43 -8.00 8.00
N SER A 96 21.93 -7.70 6.80
CA SER A 96 21.50 -6.53 6.04
C SER A 96 20.00 -6.61 5.68
N LYS A 97 19.29 -5.49 5.76
CA LYS A 97 17.86 -5.37 5.41
C LYS A 97 17.55 -5.90 4.00
N ASN A 98 18.50 -5.78 3.07
CA ASN A 98 18.35 -6.26 1.69
C ASN A 98 18.35 -7.79 1.55
N LYS A 99 18.75 -8.51 2.60
CA LYS A 99 18.76 -9.98 2.65
C LYS A 99 17.62 -10.54 3.48
N LEU A 100 16.67 -9.69 3.83
CA LEU A 100 15.47 -10.06 4.57
C LEU A 100 14.27 -10.19 3.63
N TYR A 101 13.52 -11.26 3.84
CA TYR A 101 12.28 -11.53 3.11
C TYR A 101 11.23 -12.01 4.10
N SER A 102 10.00 -11.55 3.94
CA SER A 102 8.84 -12.01 4.70
C SER A 102 7.85 -12.72 3.79
N ASN A 103 7.21 -13.76 4.29
CA ASN A 103 6.12 -14.43 3.57
C ASN A 103 4.76 -13.71 3.71
N SER A 104 4.71 -12.65 4.50
CA SER A 104 3.49 -11.85 4.72
C SER A 104 3.85 -10.36 4.70
N SER A 105 2.93 -9.52 4.23
CA SER A 105 3.00 -8.06 4.29
C SER A 105 2.40 -7.48 5.59
N SER A 106 1.72 -8.31 6.39
CA SER A 106 1.15 -7.94 7.69
C SER A 106 1.63 -8.88 8.78
N LEU A 107 1.64 -8.42 10.03
CA LEU A 107 1.97 -9.25 11.16
C LEU A 107 0.93 -10.37 11.30
N THR A 108 1.38 -11.60 11.22
CA THR A 108 0.53 -12.79 11.34
C THR A 108 1.27 -13.81 12.20
N GLU A 109 0.57 -14.44 13.15
CA GLU A 109 1.15 -15.50 13.96
C GLU A 109 1.70 -16.63 13.09
N GLY A 110 2.90 -17.07 13.37
CA GLY A 110 3.60 -18.11 12.61
C GLY A 110 4.16 -17.66 11.26
N MET A 111 4.17 -16.34 10.95
CA MET A 111 4.79 -15.82 9.75
C MET A 111 6.28 -16.21 9.68
N LEU A 112 6.79 -16.30 8.46
CA LEU A 112 8.18 -16.69 8.23
C LEU A 112 9.00 -15.50 7.75
N ILE A 113 10.17 -15.32 8.37
CA ILE A 113 11.17 -14.36 7.94
C ILE A 113 12.42 -15.12 7.54
N LYS A 114 12.82 -14.92 6.28
CA LYS A 114 14.11 -15.41 5.78
C LYS A 114 15.17 -14.35 6.02
N ALA A 115 16.16 -14.67 6.82
CA ALA A 115 17.30 -13.80 7.12
C ALA A 115 18.60 -14.43 6.59
N GLY A 116 19.05 -13.96 5.45
CA GLY A 116 20.20 -14.55 4.76
C GLY A 116 19.91 -15.97 4.27
N LYS A 117 20.58 -16.96 4.87
CA LYS A 117 20.41 -18.38 4.56
C LYS A 117 19.36 -19.09 5.43
N ASP A 118 19.09 -18.56 6.62
CA ASP A 118 18.19 -19.16 7.59
C ASP A 118 16.77 -18.62 7.48
N ILE A 119 15.81 -19.43 7.88
CA ILE A 119 14.40 -19.07 7.95
C ILE A 119 13.97 -19.19 9.41
N TYR A 120 13.23 -18.20 9.86
CA TYR A 120 12.70 -18.10 11.21
C TYR A 120 11.20 -18.00 11.18
N ARG A 121 10.54 -18.74 12.07
CA ARG A 121 9.13 -18.56 12.39
C ARG A 121 9.03 -17.50 13.47
N VAL A 122 8.13 -16.56 13.29
CA VAL A 122 7.81 -15.51 14.26
C VAL A 122 6.57 -15.92 15.03
N SER A 123 6.67 -15.89 16.35
CA SER A 123 5.52 -16.02 17.25
C SER A 123 5.42 -14.74 18.08
N PHE A 124 4.21 -14.24 18.24
CA PHE A 124 3.93 -13.02 18.95
C PHE A 124 3.30 -13.30 20.32
N ASP A 125 3.41 -12.34 21.23
CA ASP A 125 2.56 -12.31 22.42
C ASP A 125 1.14 -11.86 22.07
N ASN A 126 0.22 -11.97 23.05
CA ASN A 126 -1.20 -11.63 22.84
C ASN A 126 -1.44 -10.18 22.40
N ASN A 127 -0.51 -9.28 22.67
CA ASN A 127 -0.63 -7.85 22.39
C ASN A 127 0.27 -7.38 21.22
N LEU A 128 0.95 -8.29 20.53
CA LEU A 128 1.93 -7.99 19.47
C LEU A 128 3.06 -7.04 19.93
N SER A 129 3.32 -6.99 21.24
CA SER A 129 4.33 -6.12 21.84
C SER A 129 5.73 -6.76 21.87
N SER A 130 5.77 -8.08 21.87
CA SER A 130 7.00 -8.86 21.81
C SER A 130 6.91 -10.01 20.82
N TYR A 131 8.06 -10.48 20.34
CA TYR A 131 8.14 -11.59 19.43
C TYR A 131 9.26 -12.56 19.80
N THR A 132 9.07 -13.82 19.46
CA THR A 132 10.11 -14.85 19.53
C THR A 132 10.42 -15.38 18.14
N LEU A 133 11.69 -15.71 17.92
CA LEU A 133 12.18 -16.28 16.65
C LEU A 133 12.62 -17.71 16.87
N SER A 134 11.93 -18.65 16.29
CA SER A 134 12.32 -20.06 16.24
C SER A 134 12.86 -20.41 14.86
N LYS A 135 13.99 -21.11 14.78
CA LYS A 135 14.54 -21.56 13.49
C LYS A 135 13.59 -22.55 12.86
N ALA A 136 13.22 -22.30 11.62
CA ALA A 136 12.30 -23.13 10.85
C ALA A 136 13.02 -23.72 9.64
N ASN A 137 12.85 -25.02 9.43
CA ASN A 137 13.30 -25.71 8.24
C ASN A 137 12.09 -25.95 7.33
N ILE A 138 12.17 -25.52 6.07
CA ILE A 138 11.11 -25.81 5.11
C ILE A 138 11.30 -27.26 4.64
N ILE A 139 10.30 -28.08 4.90
CA ILE A 139 10.26 -29.43 4.40
C ILE A 139 9.93 -29.35 2.91
N SER A 140 10.98 -29.47 2.09
CA SER A 140 10.99 -29.88 0.69
C SER A 140 9.99 -29.26 -0.34
N SER A 141 10.49 -29.14 -1.56
CA SER A 141 9.83 -29.05 -2.87
C SER A 141 8.86 -27.92 -3.18
N GLN A 142 8.42 -27.09 -2.27
CA GLN A 142 7.75 -25.84 -2.66
C GLN A 142 8.82 -24.85 -3.13
N LYS A 143 8.83 -24.55 -4.43
CA LYS A 143 9.66 -23.48 -5.00
C LYS A 143 9.45 -22.19 -4.20
N ILE A 144 10.47 -21.77 -3.45
CA ILE A 144 10.48 -20.45 -2.79
C ILE A 144 10.62 -19.41 -3.89
N GLN A 145 9.60 -18.61 -4.08
CA GLN A 145 9.61 -17.50 -5.02
C GLN A 145 10.00 -16.24 -4.25
N LEU A 146 11.15 -15.66 -4.56
CA LEU A 146 11.63 -14.42 -3.96
C LEU A 146 11.16 -13.23 -4.83
N ILE A 147 10.27 -12.41 -4.31
CA ILE A 147 9.79 -11.20 -4.97
C ILE A 147 10.68 -10.05 -4.53
N LYS A 148 11.52 -9.56 -5.46
CA LYS A 148 12.57 -8.56 -5.17
C LYS A 148 12.24 -7.15 -5.63
N LYS A 149 11.21 -6.95 -6.48
CA LYS A 149 10.89 -5.62 -7.01
C LYS A 149 9.47 -5.56 -7.54
#